data_3904b28d0ef4eba901233beafbcffafd
#
_entry.id   3904b28d0ef4eba901233beafbcffafd
#
_cell.length_a   1.000
_cell.length_b   1.000
_cell.length_c   1.000
_cell.angle_alpha   90.00
_cell.angle_beta   90.00
_cell.angle_gamma   90.00
#
_symmetry.space_group_name_H-M   'P 1'
#
loop_
_entity.id
_entity.type
_entity.pdbx_description
1 polymer ?
#
loop_
_entity_poly.entity_id
_entity_poly.type
_entity_poly.pdbx_seq_one_letter_code
_entity_poly.pdbx_strand_id
1 'polypeptide(L)'
;MGRLELVQRPFSKALMIGCGNQAWQERLLGRASTVDVIEPEQLLTVEPGSCDLCVSIGALDTVSNLPQSLLAIRFALREDSLAVGAFSGGDTLPALRSAMRAADESMGVAVPHVHPRIEPSALAGLLSDAGFTMPVVDVDRVDVSYRGFSGLVRDLRAMGATNILSARSRMALTRSAAAVAAEQFASQAKDGRIIERFELLHFAAWTPHQ
;
A
#
# COMPACT_ATOMS: atom_id res chain seq x y z
N MET A 1 9.57 0.56 10.05
CA MET A 1 10.67 1.27 10.77
C MET A 1 11.93 0.42 10.89
N GLY A 2 11.87 -0.88 11.14
CA GLY A 2 13.05 -1.72 11.33
C GLY A 2 14.13 -1.60 10.24
N ARG A 3 13.74 -1.39 8.98
CA ARG A 3 14.72 -1.17 7.89
C ARG A 3 15.44 0.17 7.99
N LEU A 4 14.74 1.22 8.43
CA LEU A 4 15.36 2.53 8.64
C LEU A 4 16.35 2.52 9.82
N GLU A 5 16.15 1.64 10.79
CA GLU A 5 17.02 1.46 11.94
C GLU A 5 18.38 0.85 11.56
N LEU A 6 18.45 0.11 10.45
CA LEU A 6 19.68 -0.46 9.91
C LEU A 6 20.58 0.59 9.25
N VAL A 7 20.03 1.74 8.86
CA VAL A 7 20.78 2.83 8.23
C VAL A 7 21.29 3.78 9.32
N GLN A 8 22.59 3.85 9.55
CA GLN A 8 23.17 4.59 10.67
C GLN A 8 23.46 6.07 10.40
N ARG A 9 23.26 6.55 9.16
CA ARG A 9 23.49 7.97 8.85
C ARG A 9 22.27 8.83 9.20
N PRO A 10 22.47 10.09 9.62
CA PRO A 10 21.39 11.06 9.70
C PRO A 10 20.97 11.52 8.30
N PHE A 11 19.73 12.00 8.18
CA PHE A 11 19.20 12.62 6.98
C PHE A 11 18.97 14.11 7.21
N SER A 12 19.11 14.92 6.18
CA SER A 12 18.85 16.36 6.28
C SER A 12 17.36 16.67 6.11
N LYS A 13 16.70 16.03 5.14
CA LYS A 13 15.30 16.26 4.84
C LYS A 13 14.59 14.97 4.41
N ALA A 14 13.59 14.59 5.16
CA ALA A 14 12.72 13.46 4.81
C ALA A 14 11.44 13.94 4.11
N LEU A 15 11.05 13.23 3.07
CA LEU A 15 9.74 13.33 2.43
C LEU A 15 8.90 12.12 2.87
N MET A 16 7.77 12.37 3.51
CA MET A 16 6.81 11.34 3.91
C MET A 16 5.58 11.38 3.01
N ILE A 17 5.29 10.27 2.34
CA ILE A 17 4.16 10.15 1.41
C ILE A 17 3.04 9.34 2.05
N GLY A 18 1.85 9.90 2.12
CA GLY A 18 0.69 9.33 2.80
C GLY A 18 0.85 9.38 4.32
N CYS A 19 0.07 8.67 5.07
CA CYS A 19 0.15 8.49 6.52
C CYS A 19 0.34 9.78 7.34
N GLY A 20 -0.72 10.57 7.49
CA GLY A 20 -0.73 11.76 8.35
C GLY A 20 -0.61 11.46 9.87
N ASN A 21 -0.19 10.27 10.28
CA ASN A 21 -0.06 9.91 11.70
C ASN A 21 1.14 10.61 12.33
N GLN A 22 0.87 11.46 13.32
CA GLN A 22 1.87 12.24 14.05
C GLN A 22 3.00 11.39 14.63
N ALA A 23 2.70 10.18 15.14
CA ALA A 23 3.71 9.30 15.73
C ALA A 23 4.78 8.84 14.72
N TRP A 24 4.43 8.74 13.44
CA TRP A 24 5.40 8.45 12.38
C TRP A 24 6.27 9.66 12.06
N GLN A 25 5.69 10.86 12.03
CA GLN A 25 6.44 12.10 11.82
C GLN A 25 7.47 12.32 12.93
N GLU A 26 7.07 12.15 14.20
CA GLU A 26 7.95 12.25 15.37
C GLU A 26 9.12 11.25 15.30
N ARG A 27 8.87 10.03 14.88
CA ARG A 27 9.93 9.03 14.67
C ARG A 27 10.88 9.39 13.54
N LEU A 28 10.38 10.03 12.46
CA LEU A 28 11.22 10.52 11.38
C LEU A 28 12.04 11.73 11.78
N LEU A 29 11.52 12.63 12.62
CA LEU A 29 12.27 13.75 13.19
C LEU A 29 13.45 13.30 14.08
N GLY A 30 13.41 12.08 14.59
CA GLY A 30 14.57 11.43 15.23
C GLY A 30 15.65 10.96 14.26
N ARG A 31 15.40 11.00 12.94
CA ARG A 31 16.29 10.51 11.88
C ARG A 31 16.63 11.55 10.83
N ALA A 32 15.79 12.57 10.66
CA ALA A 32 15.96 13.67 9.70
C ALA A 32 15.77 15.02 10.41
N SER A 33 16.52 16.03 9.96
CA SER A 33 16.42 17.39 10.54
C SER A 33 15.07 18.04 10.25
N THR A 34 14.47 17.74 9.09
CA THR A 34 13.15 18.21 8.69
C THR A 34 12.35 17.10 8.04
N VAL A 35 11.02 17.15 8.18
CA VAL A 35 10.09 16.18 7.58
C VAL A 35 8.97 16.94 6.89
N ASP A 36 8.88 16.80 5.57
CA ASP A 36 7.72 17.24 4.80
C ASP A 36 6.77 16.07 4.61
N VAL A 37 5.47 16.32 4.81
CA VAL A 37 4.42 15.32 4.61
C VAL A 37 3.56 15.74 3.45
N ILE A 38 3.34 14.82 2.50
CA ILE A 38 2.53 15.07 1.31
C ILE A 38 1.54 13.92 1.07
N GLU A 39 0.46 14.21 0.39
CA GLU A 39 -0.41 13.19 -0.18
C GLU A 39 0.18 12.66 -1.51
N PRO A 40 -0.17 11.42 -1.92
CA PRO A 40 0.39 10.83 -3.15
C PRO A 40 0.19 11.68 -4.41
N GLU A 41 -0.92 12.41 -4.51
CA GLU A 41 -1.26 13.29 -5.65
C GLU A 41 -0.31 14.49 -5.78
N GLN A 42 0.31 14.90 -4.69
CA GLN A 42 1.26 16.02 -4.64
C GLN A 42 2.68 15.62 -5.07
N LEU A 43 2.94 14.33 -5.20
CA LEU A 43 4.29 13.81 -5.46
C LEU A 43 4.93 14.40 -6.74
N LEU A 44 4.13 14.62 -7.78
CA LEU A 44 4.60 15.20 -9.04
C LEU A 44 4.94 16.71 -8.95
N THR A 45 4.60 17.36 -7.85
CA THR A 45 4.90 18.79 -7.62
C THR A 45 6.10 19.00 -6.71
N VAL A 46 6.71 17.91 -6.22
CA VAL A 46 7.89 17.99 -5.35
C VAL A 46 9.11 18.44 -6.17
N GLU A 47 9.86 19.37 -5.62
CA GLU A 47 11.07 19.90 -6.25
C GLU A 47 12.13 18.82 -6.41
N PRO A 48 12.73 18.65 -7.60
CA PRO A 48 13.79 17.68 -7.83
C PRO A 48 14.98 17.86 -6.88
N GLY A 49 15.53 16.73 -6.38
CA GLY A 49 16.69 16.74 -5.51
C GLY A 49 16.48 17.50 -4.18
N SER A 50 15.24 17.62 -3.72
CA SER A 50 14.91 18.41 -2.52
C SER A 50 15.08 17.63 -1.21
N CYS A 51 15.14 16.29 -1.23
CA CYS A 51 15.24 15.46 -0.03
C CYS A 51 16.30 14.33 -0.17
N ASP A 52 16.72 13.76 0.95
CA ASP A 52 17.69 12.66 1.01
C ASP A 52 17.13 11.39 1.66
N LEU A 53 15.87 11.44 2.11
CA LEU A 53 15.09 10.29 2.55
C LEU A 53 13.66 10.41 2.01
N CYS A 54 13.14 9.36 1.41
CA CYS A 54 11.71 9.23 1.12
C CYS A 54 11.12 8.05 1.87
N VAL A 55 10.00 8.27 2.56
CA VAL A 55 9.27 7.23 3.31
C VAL A 55 7.83 7.20 2.82
N SER A 56 7.36 6.04 2.33
CA SER A 56 5.98 5.84 1.91
C SER A 56 5.34 4.71 2.70
N ILE A 57 4.21 4.98 3.35
CA ILE A 57 3.51 3.99 4.17
C ILE A 57 2.03 3.94 3.77
N GLY A 58 1.61 2.81 3.18
CA GLY A 58 0.22 2.55 2.81
C GLY A 58 -0.35 3.51 1.75
N ALA A 59 0.50 4.12 0.93
CA ALA A 59 0.10 5.10 -0.06
C ALA A 59 0.26 4.61 -1.50
N LEU A 60 1.34 3.86 -1.80
CA LEU A 60 1.68 3.47 -3.17
C LEU A 60 0.76 2.39 -3.76
N ASP A 61 0.01 1.67 -2.95
CA ASP A 61 -1.00 0.71 -3.42
C ASP A 61 -2.32 1.37 -3.85
N THR A 62 -2.47 2.67 -3.63
CA THR A 62 -3.66 3.44 -4.01
C THR A 62 -3.44 4.39 -5.18
N VAL A 63 -2.19 4.59 -5.60
CA VAL A 63 -1.86 5.43 -6.76
C VAL A 63 -2.35 4.82 -8.07
N SER A 64 -2.77 5.65 -9.01
CA SER A 64 -3.26 5.20 -10.31
C SER A 64 -2.13 4.73 -11.25
N ASN A 65 -0.90 5.19 -11.04
CA ASN A 65 0.28 4.87 -11.84
C ASN A 65 1.51 4.70 -10.96
N LEU A 66 1.75 3.49 -10.50
CA LEU A 66 2.88 3.18 -9.62
C LEU A 66 4.25 3.46 -10.28
N PRO A 67 4.52 3.08 -11.55
CA PRO A 67 5.78 3.42 -12.21
C PRO A 67 6.06 4.93 -12.21
N GLN A 68 5.06 5.75 -12.53
CA GLN A 68 5.19 7.21 -12.51
C GLN A 68 5.47 7.75 -11.10
N SER A 69 4.82 7.18 -10.08
CA SER A 69 5.05 7.56 -8.68
C SER A 69 6.47 7.21 -8.23
N LEU A 70 6.98 6.04 -8.62
CA LEU A 70 8.36 5.64 -8.30
C LEU A 70 9.39 6.54 -9.00
N LEU A 71 9.15 6.93 -10.26
CA LEU A 71 9.97 7.93 -10.96
C LEU A 71 9.95 9.27 -10.25
N ALA A 72 8.78 9.75 -9.82
CA ALA A 72 8.66 11.02 -9.10
C ALA A 72 9.39 10.99 -7.74
N ILE A 73 9.32 9.87 -7.02
CA ILE A 73 10.13 9.67 -5.79
C ILE A 73 11.62 9.73 -6.13
N ARG A 74 12.05 9.07 -7.22
CA ARG A 74 13.44 9.10 -7.65
C ARG A 74 13.91 10.52 -7.98
N PHE A 75 13.08 11.33 -8.63
CA PHE A 75 13.40 12.74 -8.95
C PHE A 75 13.44 13.64 -7.73
N ALA A 76 12.57 13.42 -6.74
CA ALA A 76 12.56 14.18 -5.49
C ALA A 76 13.82 13.94 -4.64
N LEU A 77 14.42 12.78 -4.78
CA LEU A 77 15.61 12.36 -4.04
C LEU A 77 16.91 12.86 -4.70
N ARG A 78 17.84 13.30 -3.87
CA ARG A 78 19.24 13.60 -4.26
C ARG A 78 19.98 12.32 -4.62
N GLU A 79 21.21 12.47 -5.05
CA GLU A 79 22.15 11.36 -5.17
C GLU A 79 22.43 10.74 -3.80
N ASP A 80 22.80 9.46 -3.79
CA ASP A 80 23.10 8.69 -2.58
C ASP A 80 22.03 8.82 -1.49
N SER A 81 20.76 8.85 -1.90
CA SER A 81 19.59 9.01 -1.04
C SER A 81 18.78 7.72 -0.97
N LEU A 82 17.97 7.60 0.09
CA LEU A 82 17.23 6.38 0.40
C LEU A 82 15.73 6.56 0.17
N ALA A 83 15.12 5.63 -0.54
CA ALA A 83 13.68 5.41 -0.56
C ALA A 83 13.34 4.14 0.23
N VAL A 84 12.42 4.25 1.18
CA VAL A 84 11.86 3.09 1.90
C VAL A 84 10.34 3.17 1.91
N GLY A 85 9.67 2.04 1.89
CA GLY A 85 8.22 2.04 1.98
C GLY A 85 7.63 0.69 2.31
N ALA A 86 6.32 0.73 2.61
CA ALA A 86 5.50 -0.45 2.81
C ALA A 86 4.09 -0.19 2.30
N PHE A 87 3.52 -1.16 1.57
CA PHE A 87 2.16 -1.12 1.06
C PHE A 87 1.62 -2.53 0.80
N SER A 88 0.33 -2.66 0.51
CA SER A 88 -0.32 -3.95 0.34
C SER A 88 0.08 -4.64 -0.97
N GLY A 89 0.49 -5.90 -0.88
CA GLY A 89 0.92 -6.74 -2.00
C GLY A 89 -0.17 -7.55 -2.68
N GLY A 90 0.24 -8.36 -3.66
CA GLY A 90 -0.62 -9.10 -4.58
C GLY A 90 -1.61 -10.05 -3.91
N ASP A 91 -1.18 -10.77 -2.90
CA ASP A 91 -1.99 -11.80 -2.20
C ASP A 91 -2.80 -11.22 -1.01
N THR A 92 -3.10 -9.91 -1.03
CA THR A 92 -3.94 -9.27 0.00
C THR A 92 -5.42 -9.50 -0.29
N LEU A 93 -6.19 -9.86 0.75
CA LEU A 93 -7.66 -9.99 0.79
C LEU A 93 -8.24 -11.03 -0.21
N PRO A 94 -7.71 -12.26 -0.31
CA PRO A 94 -8.21 -13.26 -1.24
C PRO A 94 -9.66 -13.68 -0.97
N ALA A 95 -10.05 -13.84 0.30
CA ALA A 95 -11.40 -14.22 0.67
C ALA A 95 -12.41 -13.12 0.36
N LEU A 96 -12.06 -11.84 0.62
CA LEU A 96 -12.86 -10.68 0.22
C LEU A 96 -13.03 -10.61 -1.30
N ARG A 97 -11.95 -10.79 -2.07
CA ARG A 97 -12.01 -10.78 -3.55
C ARG A 97 -12.98 -11.83 -4.07
N SER A 98 -12.94 -13.06 -3.52
CA SER A 98 -13.85 -14.12 -3.89
C SER A 98 -15.31 -13.78 -3.54
N ALA A 99 -15.55 -13.24 -2.35
CA ALA A 99 -16.88 -12.83 -1.90
C ALA A 99 -17.48 -11.71 -2.77
N MET A 100 -16.68 -10.69 -3.10
CA MET A 100 -17.13 -9.58 -3.93
C MET A 100 -17.37 -9.98 -5.38
N ARG A 101 -16.60 -10.94 -5.91
CA ARG A 101 -16.86 -11.52 -7.25
C ARG A 101 -18.22 -12.21 -7.30
N ALA A 102 -18.56 -13.04 -6.30
CA ALA A 102 -19.85 -13.68 -6.24
C ALA A 102 -21.02 -12.67 -6.15
N ALA A 103 -20.83 -11.58 -5.40
CA ALA A 103 -21.81 -10.49 -5.35
C ALA A 103 -22.00 -9.84 -6.72
N ASP A 104 -20.92 -9.56 -7.45
CA ASP A 104 -20.96 -8.98 -8.79
C ASP A 104 -21.66 -9.90 -9.79
N GLU A 105 -21.34 -11.19 -9.77
CA GLU A 105 -21.98 -12.23 -10.59
C GLU A 105 -23.51 -12.23 -10.34
N SER A 106 -23.93 -12.12 -9.09
CA SER A 106 -25.37 -12.06 -8.73
C SER A 106 -26.10 -10.82 -9.25
N MET A 107 -25.37 -9.76 -9.54
CA MET A 107 -25.89 -8.50 -10.09
C MET A 107 -25.70 -8.37 -11.62
N GLY A 108 -25.01 -9.34 -12.26
CA GLY A 108 -24.64 -9.27 -13.66
C GLY A 108 -23.66 -8.15 -14.00
N VAL A 109 -22.80 -7.77 -13.04
CA VAL A 109 -21.79 -6.72 -13.21
C VAL A 109 -20.39 -7.28 -12.91
N ALA A 110 -19.36 -6.53 -13.31
CA ALA A 110 -17.98 -6.79 -12.93
C ALA A 110 -17.31 -5.45 -12.63
N VAL A 111 -17.08 -5.16 -11.36
CA VAL A 111 -16.47 -3.90 -10.91
C VAL A 111 -15.31 -4.17 -9.95
N PRO A 112 -14.27 -3.34 -9.95
CA PRO A 112 -13.15 -3.54 -9.03
C PRO A 112 -13.55 -3.14 -7.60
N HIS A 113 -13.43 -4.07 -6.67
CA HIS A 113 -13.69 -3.83 -5.23
C HIS A 113 -12.40 -3.74 -4.40
N VAL A 114 -11.34 -4.38 -4.86
CA VAL A 114 -10.03 -4.36 -4.21
C VAL A 114 -9.04 -3.77 -5.21
N HIS A 115 -8.20 -2.85 -4.75
CA HIS A 115 -7.18 -2.21 -5.57
C HIS A 115 -6.31 -3.25 -6.28
N PRO A 116 -5.88 -3.00 -7.54
CA PRO A 116 -4.86 -3.78 -8.20
C PRO A 116 -3.61 -3.83 -7.33
N ARG A 117 -3.00 -5.00 -7.25
CA ARG A 117 -1.83 -5.24 -6.42
C ARG A 117 -0.67 -5.68 -7.29
N ILE A 118 0.52 -5.37 -6.83
CA ILE A 118 1.76 -5.76 -7.49
C ILE A 118 2.35 -6.98 -6.80
N GLU A 119 2.94 -7.87 -7.60
CA GLU A 119 3.74 -8.97 -7.08
C GLU A 119 5.13 -8.48 -6.62
N PRO A 120 5.72 -9.10 -5.59
CA PRO A 120 7.03 -8.69 -5.05
C PRO A 120 8.14 -8.61 -6.12
N SER A 121 8.18 -9.58 -7.01
CA SER A 121 9.18 -9.66 -8.10
C SER A 121 9.06 -8.49 -9.09
N ALA A 122 7.84 -8.07 -9.39
CA ALA A 122 7.59 -6.94 -10.28
C ALA A 122 7.99 -5.61 -9.63
N LEU A 123 7.82 -5.46 -8.31
CA LEU A 123 8.21 -4.22 -7.60
C LEU A 123 9.72 -3.97 -7.69
N ALA A 124 10.55 -4.99 -7.54
CA ALA A 124 11.99 -4.85 -7.67
C ALA A 124 12.41 -4.36 -9.07
N GLY A 125 11.76 -4.90 -10.12
CA GLY A 125 11.94 -4.43 -11.51
C GLY A 125 11.54 -2.97 -11.67
N LEU A 126 10.36 -2.58 -11.20
CA LEU A 126 9.88 -1.19 -11.29
C LEU A 126 10.77 -0.19 -10.56
N LEU A 127 11.35 -0.57 -9.43
CA LEU A 127 12.33 0.27 -8.72
C LEU A 127 13.60 0.46 -9.56
N SER A 128 14.11 -0.61 -10.17
CA SER A 128 15.27 -0.53 -11.08
C SER A 128 14.97 0.32 -12.32
N ASP A 129 13.79 0.13 -12.93
CA ASP A 129 13.35 0.90 -14.12
C ASP A 129 13.15 2.38 -13.79
N ALA A 130 12.79 2.71 -12.55
CA ALA A 130 12.72 4.10 -12.06
C ALA A 130 14.10 4.71 -11.77
N GLY A 131 15.21 3.96 -11.95
CA GLY A 131 16.57 4.44 -11.76
C GLY A 131 17.09 4.34 -10.33
N PHE A 132 16.49 3.49 -9.51
CA PHE A 132 17.05 3.12 -8.21
C PHE A 132 18.08 2.01 -8.33
N THR A 133 19.02 1.99 -7.42
CA THR A 133 20.03 0.94 -7.28
C THR A 133 19.77 0.11 -6.02
N MET A 134 20.27 -1.13 -6.02
CA MET A 134 20.18 -2.07 -4.90
C MET A 134 18.74 -2.20 -4.32
N PRO A 135 17.71 -2.40 -5.15
CA PRO A 135 16.36 -2.57 -4.62
C PRO A 135 16.27 -3.86 -3.81
N VAL A 136 15.77 -3.74 -2.60
CA VAL A 136 15.43 -4.87 -1.71
C VAL A 136 13.94 -4.86 -1.49
N VAL A 137 13.29 -5.98 -1.76
CA VAL A 137 11.86 -6.17 -1.52
C VAL A 137 11.67 -7.37 -0.62
N ASP A 138 10.97 -7.18 0.50
CA ASP A 138 10.57 -8.24 1.41
C ASP A 138 9.06 -8.31 1.52
N VAL A 139 8.58 -9.47 1.93
CA VAL A 139 7.15 -9.77 2.04
C VAL A 139 6.83 -10.23 3.45
N ASP A 140 5.94 -9.51 4.11
CA ASP A 140 5.31 -9.97 5.35
C ASP A 140 3.87 -10.41 5.06
N ARG A 141 3.47 -11.57 5.58
CA ARG A 141 2.11 -12.08 5.48
C ARG A 141 1.49 -12.17 6.86
N VAL A 142 0.37 -11.48 7.02
CA VAL A 142 -0.42 -11.48 8.26
C VAL A 142 -1.75 -12.15 7.97
N ASP A 143 -1.99 -13.31 8.57
CA ASP A 143 -3.26 -14.01 8.48
C ASP A 143 -4.15 -13.62 9.66
N VAL A 144 -5.31 -13.04 9.37
CA VAL A 144 -6.28 -12.57 10.37
C VAL A 144 -7.52 -13.45 10.32
N SER A 145 -7.96 -13.91 11.48
CA SER A 145 -9.08 -14.83 11.63
C SER A 145 -10.38 -14.10 11.92
N TYR A 146 -11.36 -14.22 11.03
CA TYR A 146 -12.68 -13.62 11.15
C TYR A 146 -13.77 -14.66 11.43
N ARG A 147 -14.81 -14.25 12.17
CA ARG A 147 -16.04 -15.05 12.36
C ARG A 147 -17.05 -14.84 11.23
N GLY A 148 -16.91 -13.78 10.46
CA GLY A 148 -17.83 -13.44 9.38
C GLY A 148 -17.46 -12.14 8.67
N PHE A 149 -18.12 -11.90 7.55
CA PHE A 149 -17.88 -10.80 6.63
C PHE A 149 -17.95 -9.41 7.28
N SER A 150 -18.92 -9.20 8.20
CA SER A 150 -19.09 -7.91 8.87
C SER A 150 -17.90 -7.50 9.75
N GLY A 151 -17.19 -8.48 10.34
CA GLY A 151 -15.97 -8.24 11.09
C GLY A 151 -14.86 -7.67 10.23
N LEU A 152 -14.60 -8.32 9.09
CA LEU A 152 -13.63 -7.86 8.10
C LEU A 152 -13.96 -6.44 7.61
N VAL A 153 -15.22 -6.19 7.20
CA VAL A 153 -15.66 -4.87 6.69
C VAL A 153 -15.47 -3.78 7.74
N ARG A 154 -15.76 -4.07 9.01
CA ARG A 154 -15.55 -3.11 10.10
C ARG A 154 -14.07 -2.76 10.26
N ASP A 155 -13.19 -3.76 10.24
CA ASP A 155 -11.76 -3.56 10.42
C ASP A 155 -11.14 -2.80 9.23
N LEU A 156 -11.55 -3.12 7.98
CA LEU A 156 -11.12 -2.37 6.80
C LEU A 156 -11.55 -0.89 6.88
N ARG A 157 -12.77 -0.61 7.35
CA ARG A 157 -13.23 0.77 7.55
C ARG A 157 -12.45 1.49 8.64
N ALA A 158 -12.14 0.80 9.74
CA ALA A 158 -11.36 1.37 10.83
C ALA A 158 -9.91 1.70 10.41
N MET A 159 -9.36 0.93 9.47
CA MET A 159 -8.04 1.19 8.87
C MET A 159 -8.07 2.27 7.77
N GLY A 160 -9.23 2.81 7.42
CA GLY A 160 -9.37 3.73 6.28
C GLY A 160 -9.20 3.05 4.91
N ALA A 161 -9.14 1.71 4.86
CA ALA A 161 -8.97 0.93 3.64
C ALA A 161 -10.28 0.85 2.82
N THR A 162 -10.72 1.99 2.32
CA THR A 162 -11.89 2.10 1.46
C THR A 162 -11.51 1.99 -0.02
N ASN A 163 -12.45 1.58 -0.85
CA ASN A 163 -12.25 1.53 -2.29
C ASN A 163 -12.28 2.95 -2.88
N ILE A 164 -11.11 3.48 -3.25
CA ILE A 164 -10.95 4.80 -3.88
C ILE A 164 -10.66 4.72 -5.39
N LEU A 165 -10.74 3.53 -5.99
CA LEU A 165 -10.52 3.34 -7.42
C LEU A 165 -11.44 4.25 -8.25
N SER A 166 -10.89 4.87 -9.29
CA SER A 166 -11.67 5.69 -10.24
C SER A 166 -12.76 4.89 -10.94
N ALA A 167 -12.49 3.62 -11.23
CA ALA A 167 -13.40 2.66 -11.86
C ALA A 167 -14.36 1.96 -10.87
N ARG A 168 -14.36 2.33 -9.58
CA ARG A 168 -15.28 1.72 -8.61
C ARG A 168 -16.73 1.99 -8.98
N SER A 169 -17.63 1.06 -8.66
CA SER A 169 -19.06 1.33 -8.73
C SER A 169 -19.42 2.49 -7.79
N ARG A 170 -20.24 3.43 -8.29
CA ARG A 170 -20.87 4.47 -7.45
C ARG A 170 -22.20 3.99 -6.86
N MET A 171 -22.72 2.86 -7.34
CA MET A 171 -23.91 2.24 -6.77
C MET A 171 -23.55 1.49 -5.49
N ALA A 172 -24.35 1.66 -4.46
CA ALA A 172 -24.20 0.87 -3.25
C ALA A 172 -24.49 -0.61 -3.55
N LEU A 173 -23.79 -1.50 -2.87
CA LEU A 173 -24.06 -2.92 -2.91
C LEU A 173 -25.51 -3.16 -2.42
N THR A 174 -26.31 -3.86 -3.19
CA THR A 174 -27.69 -4.20 -2.78
C THR A 174 -27.66 -5.13 -1.56
N ARG A 175 -28.77 -5.17 -0.81
CA ARG A 175 -28.88 -6.09 0.34
C ARG A 175 -28.73 -7.55 -0.08
N SER A 176 -29.28 -7.93 -1.23
CA SER A 176 -29.17 -9.28 -1.79
C SER A 176 -27.72 -9.61 -2.16
N ALA A 177 -27.03 -8.72 -2.87
CA ALA A 177 -25.64 -8.92 -3.23
C ALA A 177 -24.71 -8.94 -2.00
N ALA A 178 -24.99 -8.11 -0.98
CA ALA A 178 -24.28 -8.17 0.28
C ALA A 178 -24.48 -9.51 1.03
N ALA A 179 -25.68 -10.09 0.94
CA ALA A 179 -25.95 -11.42 1.49
C ALA A 179 -25.16 -12.50 0.74
N VAL A 180 -25.12 -12.46 -0.59
CA VAL A 180 -24.30 -13.36 -1.42
C VAL A 180 -22.81 -13.25 -1.07
N ALA A 181 -22.28 -12.03 -0.93
CA ALA A 181 -20.91 -11.81 -0.50
C ALA A 181 -20.63 -12.42 0.87
N ALA A 182 -21.53 -12.23 1.84
CA ALA A 182 -21.39 -12.77 3.18
C ALA A 182 -21.45 -14.33 3.20
N GLU A 183 -22.33 -14.92 2.41
CA GLU A 183 -22.42 -16.36 2.23
C GLU A 183 -21.17 -16.96 1.59
N GLN A 184 -20.70 -16.36 0.48
CA GLN A 184 -19.46 -16.77 -0.18
C GLN A 184 -18.24 -16.61 0.73
N PHE A 185 -18.20 -15.56 1.55
CA PHE A 185 -17.14 -15.39 2.55
C PHE A 185 -17.21 -16.49 3.61
N ALA A 186 -18.42 -16.78 4.12
CA ALA A 186 -18.64 -17.81 5.12
C ALA A 186 -18.35 -19.22 4.60
N SER A 187 -18.56 -19.51 3.30
CA SER A 187 -18.26 -20.81 2.69
C SER A 187 -16.77 -21.19 2.74
N GLN A 188 -15.89 -20.21 2.93
CA GLN A 188 -14.45 -20.42 3.06
C GLN A 188 -14.01 -20.74 4.49
N ALA A 189 -14.94 -20.87 5.43
CA ALA A 189 -14.64 -21.13 6.82
C ALA A 189 -14.01 -22.52 7.02
N LYS A 190 -12.95 -22.55 7.83
CA LYS A 190 -12.36 -23.76 8.40
C LYS A 190 -12.51 -23.66 9.92
N ASP A 191 -13.06 -24.69 10.53
CA ASP A 191 -13.33 -24.72 11.98
C ASP A 191 -14.12 -23.48 12.48
N GLY A 192 -15.11 -23.03 11.67
CA GLY A 192 -15.95 -21.88 12.00
C GLY A 192 -15.26 -20.52 11.90
N ARG A 193 -14.08 -20.45 11.27
CA ARG A 193 -13.31 -19.22 11.08
C ARG A 193 -12.85 -19.08 9.64
N ILE A 194 -12.88 -17.87 9.15
CA ILE A 194 -12.33 -17.50 7.84
C ILE A 194 -10.99 -16.82 8.05
N ILE A 195 -9.97 -17.31 7.38
CA ILE A 195 -8.65 -16.69 7.38
C ILE A 195 -8.58 -15.70 6.21
N GLU A 196 -8.34 -14.44 6.54
CA GLU A 196 -8.06 -13.40 5.55
C GLU A 196 -6.60 -13.04 5.62
N ARG A 197 -5.95 -12.95 4.45
CA ARG A 197 -4.53 -12.62 4.36
C ARG A 197 -4.32 -11.17 4.02
N PHE A 198 -3.37 -10.55 4.70
CA PHE A 198 -2.80 -9.26 4.37
C PHE A 198 -1.33 -9.47 4.02
N GLU A 199 -0.99 -9.26 2.77
CA GLU A 199 0.39 -9.28 2.32
C GLU A 199 0.91 -7.85 2.30
N LEU A 200 2.05 -7.60 2.93
CA LEU A 200 2.71 -6.31 3.00
C LEU A 200 4.03 -6.41 2.26
N LEU A 201 4.20 -5.63 1.21
CA LEU A 201 5.46 -5.44 0.53
C LEU A 201 6.24 -4.33 1.22
N HIS A 202 7.44 -4.63 1.63
CA HIS A 202 8.40 -3.66 2.12
C HIS A 202 9.49 -3.48 1.07
N PHE A 203 9.89 -2.25 0.81
CA PHE A 203 11.01 -1.99 -0.08
C PHE A 203 12.01 -1.02 0.53
N ALA A 204 13.24 -1.15 0.09
CA ALA A 204 14.30 -0.17 0.28
C ALA A 204 15.11 -0.09 -1.03
N ALA A 205 15.43 1.10 -1.48
CA ALA A 205 16.22 1.31 -2.68
C ALA A 205 16.98 2.64 -2.58
N TRP A 206 18.17 2.68 -3.19
CA TRP A 206 19.05 3.84 -3.16
C TRP A 206 19.04 4.56 -4.50
N THR A 207 19.22 5.87 -4.48
CA THR A 207 19.56 6.61 -5.69
C THR A 207 21.04 6.40 -6.00
N PRO A 208 21.44 6.34 -7.30
CA PRO A 208 22.84 6.19 -7.68
C PRO A 208 23.73 7.28 -7.09
N HIS A 209 24.96 6.94 -6.84
CA HIS A 209 26.04 7.88 -6.60
C HIS A 209 26.65 8.24 -7.96
N GLN A 210 26.81 9.50 -8.30
CA GLN A 210 27.55 9.94 -9.48
C GLN A 210 29.04 10.00 -9.23
#